data_3b4a5e52515893ad684665cca6853e46
#
_entry.id   3b4a5e52515893ad684665cca6853e46
#
_cell.length_a   1.000
_cell.length_b   1.000
_cell.length_c   1.000
_cell.angle_alpha   90.00
_cell.angle_beta   90.00
_cell.angle_gamma   90.00
#
_symmetry.space_group_name_H-M   'P 1'
#
loop_
_entity.id
_entity.type
_entity.pdbx_description
1 polymer ?
#
loop_
_entity_poly.entity_id
_entity_poly.type
_entity_poly.pdbx_seq_one_letter_code
_entity_poly.pdbx_strand_id
1 'polypeptide(L)'
;QDLFGEGSFIGKGIYDVDAFRQAVDGRFPENLILSHDLLESGYARSALVTDVELIEEHPASYSLEASRRHRWIRGDWQLAGWLLPRVPGPPGSTGSKATRHANPLSALSVWKLFDNLRRSLVAPSLLVLLTGGWLLGQGAVWFWILLVAGVVFLPPLLGAVIGLIRKPEESDWLLHLTLTGKSVGRPIALALLTLVFLPYDALICLDAILRSGVRMLFTRRGLLLWQLRSYARRNARSTLSDFFREMWIAPVIAVLLALVLWQSRAAEWFFWAPVLLLWLVSPVVGWWISRPLLPPVADLSVEQQAFLRTSARRTWRFFAEFVGPQDNWLPPDNFQQHPQPVVAARTSPTNIGMALLADLAAYDFGYICAGEFLQFVERTLATMEKLERYRGHFYNWYNTRTLQPLHPQYVSSVDSGNLAGSLLTLQAGLVELKHQPLLSAQAFQGLQDTLQVLAEHLPASPDPDLEKQVGLLQCTFCLLYTS
;
A
#
# COMPACT_ATOMS: atom_id res chain seq x y z
N GLN A 1 -3.27 3.42 -25.79
CA GLN A 1 -2.05 3.16 -26.56
C GLN A 1 -2.36 2.92 -28.04
N ASP A 2 -3.27 2.04 -28.38
CA ASP A 2 -3.56 1.61 -29.75
C ASP A 2 -4.00 2.76 -30.68
N LEU A 3 -4.74 3.74 -30.13
CA LEU A 3 -5.20 4.90 -30.91
C LEU A 3 -4.15 6.01 -31.04
N PHE A 4 -3.29 6.19 -30.06
CA PHE A 4 -2.41 7.37 -29.95
C PHE A 4 -0.92 7.03 -29.97
N GLY A 5 -0.55 5.75 -29.96
CA GLY A 5 0.84 5.29 -29.99
C GLY A 5 1.65 5.60 -28.73
N GLU A 6 0.99 5.97 -27.63
CA GLU A 6 1.65 6.23 -26.34
C GLU A 6 0.81 5.79 -25.13
N GLY A 7 1.47 5.29 -24.10
CA GLY A 7 0.88 4.95 -22.80
C GLY A 7 0.95 6.10 -21.81
N SER A 8 0.90 5.76 -20.53
CA SER A 8 1.14 6.69 -19.42
C SER A 8 1.95 5.99 -18.34
N PHE A 9 3.06 6.58 -17.95
CA PHE A 9 3.85 6.13 -16.81
C PHE A 9 3.32 6.79 -15.52
N ILE A 10 3.16 6.01 -14.49
CA ILE A 10 2.60 6.43 -13.19
C ILE A 10 3.57 6.14 -12.04
N GLY A 11 4.88 6.12 -12.33
CA GLY A 11 5.94 5.88 -11.36
C GLY A 11 6.37 4.43 -11.24
N LYS A 12 5.77 3.50 -12.01
CA LYS A 12 6.12 2.07 -11.99
C LYS A 12 6.18 1.48 -13.38
N GLY A 13 7.30 0.85 -13.68
CA GLY A 13 7.54 0.27 -14.99
C GLY A 13 8.99 -0.15 -15.17
N ILE A 14 9.29 -0.71 -16.32
CA ILE A 14 10.64 -1.07 -16.77
C ILE A 14 11.04 -0.08 -17.86
N TYR A 15 12.25 0.40 -17.81
CA TYR A 15 12.79 1.29 -18.84
C TYR A 15 14.28 1.04 -19.08
N ASP A 16 14.73 1.32 -20.30
CA ASP A 16 16.14 1.39 -20.62
C ASP A 16 16.75 2.66 -20.03
N VAL A 17 17.78 2.50 -19.18
CA VAL A 17 18.35 3.59 -18.41
C VAL A 17 19.03 4.63 -19.30
N ASP A 18 19.72 4.20 -20.35
CA ASP A 18 20.45 5.09 -21.26
C ASP A 18 19.49 5.88 -22.15
N ALA A 19 18.46 5.21 -22.69
CA ALA A 19 17.41 5.84 -23.47
C ALA A 19 16.61 6.85 -22.63
N PHE A 20 16.25 6.48 -21.40
CA PHE A 20 15.54 7.35 -20.48
C PHE A 20 16.38 8.59 -20.14
N ARG A 21 17.65 8.38 -19.77
CA ARG A 21 18.57 9.48 -19.48
C ARG A 21 18.71 10.42 -20.69
N GLN A 22 18.89 9.91 -21.89
CA GLN A 22 18.98 10.71 -23.10
C GLN A 22 17.71 11.53 -23.36
N ALA A 23 16.55 10.99 -23.01
CA ALA A 23 15.27 11.66 -23.20
C ALA A 23 15.01 12.79 -22.21
N VAL A 24 15.51 12.68 -20.95
CA VAL A 24 15.16 13.61 -19.85
C VAL A 24 16.31 14.49 -19.34
N ASP A 25 17.57 14.08 -19.60
CA ASP A 25 18.74 14.78 -19.05
C ASP A 25 18.84 16.22 -19.56
N GLY A 26 19.06 17.15 -18.62
CA GLY A 26 19.18 18.57 -18.94
C GLY A 26 17.91 19.24 -19.49
N ARG A 27 16.72 18.62 -19.35
CA ARG A 27 15.47 19.18 -19.89
C ARG A 27 14.57 19.83 -18.86
N PHE A 28 14.76 19.53 -17.58
CA PHE A 28 13.90 20.01 -16.51
C PHE A 28 14.62 21.02 -15.60
N PRO A 29 13.90 21.99 -15.03
CA PRO A 29 14.44 22.86 -14.01
C PRO A 29 14.65 22.07 -12.71
N GLU A 30 15.79 22.27 -12.05
CA GLU A 30 16.12 21.64 -10.78
C GLU A 30 15.19 22.12 -9.65
N ASN A 31 14.84 21.20 -8.74
CA ASN A 31 14.11 21.49 -7.50
C ASN A 31 12.72 22.11 -7.69
N LEU A 32 12.10 21.99 -8.86
CA LEU A 32 10.77 22.56 -9.16
C LEU A 32 9.63 21.52 -9.12
N ILE A 33 9.89 20.31 -9.55
CA ILE A 33 8.85 19.31 -9.87
C ILE A 33 8.73 18.27 -8.75
N LEU A 34 7.56 18.19 -8.10
CA LEU A 34 7.26 17.25 -7.04
C LEU A 34 6.72 15.90 -7.56
N SER A 35 5.94 15.93 -8.65
CA SER A 35 5.38 14.75 -9.31
C SER A 35 5.78 14.79 -10.77
N HIS A 36 6.73 13.94 -11.15
CA HIS A 36 7.41 14.01 -12.45
C HIS A 36 6.95 12.90 -13.42
N ASP A 37 6.32 11.83 -12.92
CA ASP A 37 6.03 10.62 -13.66
C ASP A 37 5.32 10.87 -15.00
N LEU A 38 4.24 11.66 -14.98
CA LEU A 38 3.46 11.97 -16.17
C LEU A 38 4.24 12.81 -17.19
N LEU A 39 5.10 13.71 -16.69
CA LEU A 39 5.95 14.54 -17.55
C LEU A 39 7.06 13.72 -18.19
N GLU A 40 7.76 12.90 -17.43
CA GLU A 40 8.77 11.97 -17.93
C GLU A 40 8.20 11.01 -18.96
N SER A 41 7.00 10.48 -18.72
CA SER A 41 6.22 9.69 -19.66
C SER A 41 6.04 10.38 -21.03
N GLY A 42 5.78 11.68 -21.02
CA GLY A 42 5.61 12.46 -22.24
C GLY A 42 6.92 12.69 -23.01
N TYR A 43 8.06 12.81 -22.31
CA TYR A 43 9.38 13.01 -22.91
C TYR A 43 10.01 11.70 -23.38
N ALA A 44 9.94 10.64 -22.58
CA ALA A 44 10.56 9.35 -22.86
C ALA A 44 9.67 8.41 -23.70
N ARG A 45 8.39 8.73 -23.83
CA ARG A 45 7.34 7.89 -24.44
C ARG A 45 7.17 6.54 -23.72
N SER A 46 6.04 6.33 -23.13
CA SER A 46 5.69 5.09 -22.42
C SER A 46 4.81 4.18 -23.26
N ALA A 47 5.00 2.89 -23.11
CA ALA A 47 4.09 1.86 -23.61
C ALA A 47 3.42 1.14 -22.44
N LEU A 48 2.22 0.61 -22.66
CA LEU A 48 1.51 -0.21 -21.69
C LEU A 48 1.81 -1.69 -21.98
N VAL A 49 2.30 -2.39 -20.97
CA VAL A 49 2.44 -3.85 -20.98
C VAL A 49 1.15 -4.42 -20.37
N THR A 50 0.35 -5.12 -21.19
CA THR A 50 -1.01 -5.54 -20.82
C THR A 50 -1.08 -6.89 -20.12
N ASP A 51 -0.02 -7.66 -20.17
CA ASP A 51 0.15 -8.99 -19.57
C ASP A 51 0.89 -8.97 -18.22
N VAL A 52 1.26 -7.78 -17.72
CA VAL A 52 1.89 -7.60 -16.42
C VAL A 52 1.03 -6.70 -15.55
N GLU A 53 0.57 -7.24 -14.42
CA GLU A 53 -0.17 -6.50 -13.40
C GLU A 53 0.68 -6.28 -12.16
N LEU A 54 0.75 -5.03 -11.69
CA LEU A 54 1.38 -4.67 -10.43
C LEU A 54 0.30 -4.33 -9.40
N ILE A 55 0.29 -5.08 -8.30
CA ILE A 55 -0.68 -4.89 -7.21
C ILE A 55 -0.08 -3.99 -6.15
N GLU A 56 -0.80 -2.94 -5.78
CA GLU A 56 -0.41 -1.99 -4.74
C GLU A 56 -1.47 -1.87 -3.65
N GLU A 57 -1.00 -1.60 -2.44
CA GLU A 57 -1.89 -1.23 -1.35
C GLU A 57 -2.41 0.20 -1.52
N HIS A 58 -3.71 0.37 -1.29
CA HIS A 58 -4.33 1.70 -1.19
C HIS A 58 -4.24 2.25 0.24
N PRO A 59 -4.26 3.60 0.41
CA PRO A 59 -4.33 4.20 1.74
C PRO A 59 -5.50 3.65 2.55
N ALA A 60 -5.21 3.17 3.75
CA ALA A 60 -6.18 2.54 4.62
C ALA A 60 -7.19 3.53 5.25
N SER A 61 -6.99 4.84 5.11
CA SER A 61 -7.87 5.86 5.66
C SER A 61 -8.12 7.01 4.70
N TYR A 62 -9.29 7.65 4.83
CA TYR A 62 -9.65 8.83 4.05
C TYR A 62 -8.67 10.01 4.26
N SER A 63 -8.18 10.20 5.47
CA SER A 63 -7.20 11.25 5.78
C SER A 63 -5.87 11.05 5.04
N LEU A 64 -5.39 9.79 4.94
CA LEU A 64 -4.20 9.46 4.15
C LEU A 64 -4.42 9.71 2.66
N GLU A 65 -5.60 9.32 2.14
CA GLU A 65 -5.98 9.57 0.75
C GLU A 65 -6.07 11.07 0.44
N ALA A 66 -6.71 11.85 1.30
CA ALA A 66 -6.80 13.30 1.19
C ALA A 66 -5.42 13.97 1.16
N SER A 67 -4.51 13.51 2.00
CA SER A 67 -3.13 13.99 2.05
C SER A 67 -2.33 13.61 0.79
N ARG A 68 -2.53 12.40 0.26
CA ARG A 68 -1.93 11.94 -1.00
C ARG A 68 -2.44 12.77 -2.18
N ARG A 69 -3.74 12.99 -2.26
CA ARG A 69 -4.40 13.81 -3.29
C ARG A 69 -3.93 15.25 -3.24
N HIS A 70 -3.83 15.87 -2.06
CA HIS A 70 -3.26 17.21 -1.90
C HIS A 70 -1.84 17.32 -2.48
N ARG A 71 -1.01 16.31 -2.24
CA ARG A 71 0.35 16.28 -2.79
C ARG A 71 0.35 16.17 -4.31
N TRP A 72 -0.48 15.29 -4.89
CA TRP A 72 -0.59 15.14 -6.34
C TRP A 72 -1.06 16.41 -7.01
N ILE A 73 -2.11 17.05 -6.49
CA ILE A 73 -2.60 18.34 -7.01
C ILE A 73 -1.48 19.39 -6.98
N ARG A 74 -0.68 19.45 -5.90
CA ARG A 74 0.47 20.35 -5.86
C ARG A 74 1.47 20.07 -6.98
N GLY A 75 1.80 18.81 -7.22
CA GLY A 75 2.68 18.38 -8.30
C GLY A 75 2.09 18.74 -9.67
N ASP A 76 0.83 18.44 -9.91
CA ASP A 76 0.15 18.75 -11.17
C ASP A 76 0.19 20.26 -11.48
N TRP A 77 -0.08 21.11 -10.49
CA TRP A 77 -0.04 22.56 -10.69
C TRP A 77 1.37 23.11 -10.92
N GLN A 78 2.41 22.45 -10.45
CA GLN A 78 3.78 22.76 -10.81
C GLN A 78 4.07 22.52 -12.30
N LEU A 79 3.35 21.58 -12.91
CA LEU A 79 3.45 21.27 -14.33
C LEU A 79 2.60 22.18 -15.24
N ALA A 80 1.84 23.12 -14.70
CA ALA A 80 0.98 24.03 -15.49
C ALA A 80 1.74 24.78 -16.58
N GLY A 81 3.04 25.06 -16.37
CA GLY A 81 3.90 25.70 -17.38
C GLY A 81 4.09 24.87 -18.66
N TRP A 82 3.90 23.53 -18.61
CA TRP A 82 3.99 22.63 -19.76
C TRP A 82 2.74 22.58 -20.64
N LEU A 83 1.68 23.30 -20.26
CA LEU A 83 0.52 23.53 -21.13
C LEU A 83 0.84 24.60 -22.22
N LEU A 84 1.90 25.36 -22.04
CA LEU A 84 2.25 26.46 -22.95
C LEU A 84 3.12 25.96 -24.12
N PRO A 85 3.10 26.69 -25.26
CA PRO A 85 3.96 26.35 -26.40
C PRO A 85 5.46 26.42 -26.12
N ARG A 86 5.87 27.15 -25.07
CA ARG A 86 7.24 27.25 -24.59
C ARG A 86 7.32 26.83 -23.13
N VAL A 87 8.06 25.76 -22.86
CA VAL A 87 8.20 25.11 -21.55
C VAL A 87 9.43 25.61 -20.77
N PRO A 88 9.39 25.53 -19.44
CA PRO A 88 10.56 25.81 -18.60
C PRO A 88 11.68 24.78 -18.88
N GLY A 89 12.91 25.26 -19.06
CA GLY A 89 14.12 24.45 -19.16
C GLY A 89 15.05 24.69 -17.98
N PRO A 90 16.20 23.99 -17.93
CA PRO A 90 17.19 24.16 -16.88
C PRO A 90 17.74 25.59 -16.87
N PRO A 91 18.25 26.08 -15.72
CA PRO A 91 18.93 27.37 -15.67
C PRO A 91 20.15 27.32 -16.59
N GLY A 92 20.34 28.37 -17.40
CA GLY A 92 21.53 28.49 -18.24
C GLY A 92 22.80 28.53 -17.41
N SER A 93 23.92 28.05 -17.97
CA SER A 93 25.26 27.91 -17.35
C SER A 93 25.86 29.19 -16.74
N THR A 94 25.23 30.35 -16.88
CA THR A 94 25.72 31.66 -16.46
C THR A 94 24.80 32.42 -15.51
N GLY A 95 23.94 31.73 -14.72
CA GLY A 95 23.04 32.42 -13.79
C GLY A 95 21.93 33.24 -14.47
N SER A 96 21.77 33.10 -15.77
CA SER A 96 20.75 33.77 -16.59
C SER A 96 19.34 33.20 -16.32
N LYS A 97 18.31 33.99 -16.63
CA LYS A 97 16.88 33.63 -16.51
C LYS A 97 16.65 32.26 -17.14
N ALA A 98 15.79 31.44 -16.48
CA ALA A 98 15.38 30.13 -16.96
C ALA A 98 15.12 30.14 -18.47
N THR A 99 15.83 29.31 -19.21
CA THR A 99 15.66 29.17 -20.67
C THR A 99 14.28 28.57 -20.96
N ARG A 100 13.62 29.05 -21.99
CA ARG A 100 12.35 28.46 -22.47
C ARG A 100 12.57 27.80 -23.82
N HIS A 101 12.18 26.53 -23.91
CA HIS A 101 12.30 25.73 -25.14
C HIS A 101 10.92 25.49 -25.77
N ALA A 102 10.88 25.13 -27.05
CA ALA A 102 9.65 24.66 -27.67
C ALA A 102 9.12 23.44 -26.91
N ASN A 103 7.82 23.35 -26.71
CA ASN A 103 7.20 22.22 -26.01
C ASN A 103 7.29 20.94 -26.87
N PRO A 104 7.99 19.89 -26.44
CA PRO A 104 8.13 18.65 -27.21
C PRO A 104 7.00 17.67 -26.96
N LEU A 105 6.06 17.96 -26.03
CA LEU A 105 4.98 17.06 -25.66
C LEU A 105 3.98 16.89 -26.80
N SER A 106 3.47 15.67 -26.94
CA SER A 106 2.35 15.39 -27.84
C SER A 106 1.06 16.12 -27.38
N ALA A 107 0.12 16.33 -28.29
CA ALA A 107 -1.18 16.91 -27.94
C ALA A 107 -1.90 16.08 -26.86
N LEU A 108 -1.76 14.75 -26.87
CA LEU A 108 -2.31 13.85 -25.86
C LEU A 108 -1.64 14.06 -24.50
N SER A 109 -0.32 14.19 -24.45
CA SER A 109 0.41 14.46 -23.20
C SER A 109 0.03 15.81 -22.60
N VAL A 110 -0.10 16.85 -23.41
CA VAL A 110 -0.63 18.17 -22.99
C VAL A 110 -2.06 18.05 -22.48
N TRP A 111 -2.91 17.27 -23.16
CA TRP A 111 -4.28 17.00 -22.69
C TRP A 111 -4.30 16.28 -21.32
N LYS A 112 -3.45 15.28 -21.11
CA LYS A 112 -3.34 14.57 -19.82
C LYS A 112 -2.98 15.54 -18.67
N LEU A 113 -2.01 16.44 -18.91
CA LEU A 113 -1.66 17.48 -17.93
C LEU A 113 -2.84 18.42 -17.65
N PHE A 114 -3.51 18.91 -18.70
CA PHE A 114 -4.69 19.77 -18.55
C PHE A 114 -5.81 19.06 -17.79
N ASP A 115 -6.07 17.79 -18.09
CA ASP A 115 -7.12 17.00 -17.43
C ASP A 115 -6.87 16.84 -15.93
N ASN A 116 -5.62 16.66 -15.49
CA ASN A 116 -5.26 16.62 -14.08
C ASN A 116 -5.58 17.96 -13.39
N LEU A 117 -5.20 19.08 -14.00
CA LEU A 117 -5.54 20.41 -13.46
C LEU A 117 -7.05 20.63 -13.40
N ARG A 118 -7.77 20.30 -14.48
CA ARG A 118 -9.24 20.38 -14.54
C ARG A 118 -9.90 19.57 -13.43
N ARG A 119 -9.44 18.32 -13.20
CA ARG A 119 -9.98 17.45 -12.14
C ARG A 119 -9.84 18.06 -10.76
N SER A 120 -8.75 18.76 -10.49
CA SER A 120 -8.55 19.44 -9.20
C SER A 120 -9.50 20.64 -8.97
N LEU A 121 -10.10 21.16 -10.02
CA LEU A 121 -11.07 22.26 -9.95
C LEU A 121 -12.53 21.78 -9.80
N VAL A 122 -12.81 20.48 -9.98
CA VAL A 122 -14.18 19.96 -9.96
C VAL A 122 -14.84 20.19 -8.61
N ALA A 123 -14.23 19.77 -7.50
CA ALA A 123 -14.83 19.93 -6.18
C ALA A 123 -15.02 21.42 -5.79
N PRO A 124 -14.05 22.33 -5.97
CA PRO A 124 -14.29 23.76 -5.78
C PRO A 124 -15.43 24.33 -6.64
N SER A 125 -15.48 23.97 -7.92
CA SER A 125 -16.51 24.46 -8.84
C SER A 125 -17.90 23.96 -8.46
N LEU A 126 -18.05 22.69 -8.07
CA LEU A 126 -19.32 22.14 -7.62
C LEU A 126 -19.80 22.79 -6.31
N LEU A 127 -18.88 23.07 -5.37
CA LEU A 127 -19.21 23.78 -4.14
C LEU A 127 -19.68 25.20 -4.43
N VAL A 128 -18.97 25.94 -5.28
CA VAL A 128 -19.31 27.29 -5.68
C VAL A 128 -20.65 27.31 -6.45
N LEU A 129 -20.87 26.35 -7.36
CA LEU A 129 -22.11 26.22 -8.10
C LEU A 129 -23.31 26.00 -7.17
N LEU A 130 -23.17 25.08 -6.20
CA LEU A 130 -24.25 24.77 -5.26
C LEU A 130 -24.53 25.92 -4.31
N THR A 131 -23.52 26.44 -3.64
CA THR A 131 -23.67 27.52 -2.65
C THR A 131 -24.00 28.83 -3.31
N GLY A 132 -23.39 29.18 -4.44
CA GLY A 132 -23.70 30.35 -5.23
C GLY A 132 -25.12 30.31 -5.79
N GLY A 133 -25.58 29.15 -6.26
CA GLY A 133 -26.95 28.93 -6.70
C GLY A 133 -27.97 29.11 -5.58
N TRP A 134 -27.66 28.68 -4.36
CA TRP A 134 -28.52 28.86 -3.20
C TRP A 134 -28.60 30.32 -2.72
N LEU A 135 -27.47 31.03 -2.75
CA LEU A 135 -27.37 32.38 -2.20
C LEU A 135 -27.76 33.50 -3.21
N LEU A 136 -27.33 33.34 -4.47
CA LEU A 136 -27.44 34.36 -5.50
C LEU A 136 -28.43 33.98 -6.61
N GLY A 137 -28.72 32.68 -6.75
CA GLY A 137 -29.58 32.18 -7.82
C GLY A 137 -31.05 32.54 -7.63
N GLN A 138 -31.75 32.87 -8.74
CA GLN A 138 -33.18 33.11 -8.73
C GLN A 138 -34.05 31.84 -8.78
N GLY A 139 -33.43 30.66 -8.96
CA GLY A 139 -34.11 29.36 -9.02
C GLY A 139 -34.37 28.76 -7.65
N ALA A 140 -35.22 27.73 -7.61
CA ALA A 140 -35.48 26.95 -6.42
C ALA A 140 -34.22 26.20 -5.96
N VAL A 141 -34.04 26.02 -4.65
CA VAL A 141 -32.88 25.31 -4.04
C VAL A 141 -32.72 23.90 -4.59
N TRP A 142 -33.82 23.18 -4.79
CA TRP A 142 -33.78 21.81 -5.30
C TRP A 142 -33.16 21.69 -6.70
N PHE A 143 -33.32 22.72 -7.56
CA PHE A 143 -32.74 22.71 -8.90
C PHE A 143 -31.20 22.62 -8.86
N TRP A 144 -30.57 23.41 -8.00
CA TRP A 144 -29.10 23.42 -7.85
C TRP A 144 -28.58 22.11 -7.26
N ILE A 145 -29.35 21.52 -6.33
CA ILE A 145 -29.02 20.19 -5.78
C ILE A 145 -29.06 19.13 -6.89
N LEU A 146 -30.15 19.12 -7.69
CA LEU A 146 -30.30 18.17 -8.80
C LEU A 146 -29.23 18.38 -9.88
N LEU A 147 -28.86 19.63 -10.16
CA LEU A 147 -27.81 19.95 -11.12
C LEU A 147 -26.47 19.38 -10.66
N VAL A 148 -26.07 19.64 -9.42
CA VAL A 148 -24.79 19.11 -8.85
C VAL A 148 -24.85 17.57 -8.72
N ALA A 149 -25.95 17.02 -8.22
CA ALA A 149 -26.15 15.58 -8.16
C ALA A 149 -26.10 14.97 -9.57
N GLY A 150 -26.72 15.60 -10.57
CA GLY A 150 -26.65 15.16 -11.96
C GLY A 150 -25.22 15.07 -12.47
N VAL A 151 -24.41 16.10 -12.24
CA VAL A 151 -22.98 16.07 -12.64
C VAL A 151 -22.22 14.92 -11.98
N VAL A 152 -22.49 14.64 -10.69
CA VAL A 152 -21.77 13.61 -9.93
C VAL A 152 -22.27 12.20 -10.25
N PHE A 153 -23.59 12.00 -10.41
CA PHE A 153 -24.17 10.68 -10.62
C PHE A 153 -24.30 10.28 -12.09
N LEU A 154 -24.29 11.22 -13.03
CA LEU A 154 -24.44 10.89 -14.45
C LEU A 154 -23.40 9.90 -14.98
N PRO A 155 -22.09 10.03 -14.68
CA PRO A 155 -21.11 9.06 -15.17
C PRO A 155 -21.35 7.64 -14.65
N PRO A 156 -21.54 7.37 -13.34
CA PRO A 156 -21.84 6.03 -12.86
C PRO A 156 -23.17 5.47 -13.36
N LEU A 157 -24.18 6.31 -13.54
CA LEU A 157 -25.47 5.88 -14.10
C LEU A 157 -25.34 5.49 -15.58
N LEU A 158 -24.62 6.28 -16.39
CA LEU A 158 -24.34 5.93 -17.78
C LEU A 158 -23.54 4.63 -17.87
N GLY A 159 -22.55 4.46 -17.00
CA GLY A 159 -21.79 3.20 -16.90
C GLY A 159 -22.68 2.01 -16.58
N ALA A 160 -23.63 2.18 -15.66
CA ALA A 160 -24.62 1.18 -15.32
C ALA A 160 -25.53 0.81 -16.52
N VAL A 161 -26.06 1.82 -17.21
CA VAL A 161 -26.92 1.60 -18.40
C VAL A 161 -26.15 0.89 -19.51
N ILE A 162 -24.93 1.34 -19.80
CA ILE A 162 -24.07 0.68 -20.81
C ILE A 162 -23.76 -0.76 -20.39
N GLY A 163 -23.44 -0.98 -19.09
CA GLY A 163 -23.21 -2.32 -18.55
C GLY A 163 -24.44 -3.24 -18.71
N LEU A 164 -25.64 -2.72 -18.48
CA LEU A 164 -26.88 -3.48 -18.66
C LEU A 164 -27.14 -3.83 -20.15
N ILE A 165 -26.87 -2.90 -21.06
CA ILE A 165 -27.09 -3.11 -22.50
C ILE A 165 -26.08 -4.09 -23.10
N ARG A 166 -24.82 -4.04 -22.63
CA ARG A 166 -23.74 -4.90 -23.13
C ARG A 166 -23.67 -6.24 -22.41
N LYS A 167 -24.72 -7.03 -22.52
CA LYS A 167 -24.72 -8.40 -21.97
C LYS A 167 -23.84 -9.31 -22.83
N PRO A 168 -22.86 -10.05 -22.23
CA PRO A 168 -22.17 -11.13 -22.93
C PRO A 168 -23.14 -12.24 -23.34
N GLU A 169 -22.96 -12.80 -24.54
CA GLU A 169 -23.85 -13.84 -25.07
C GLU A 169 -23.88 -15.10 -24.19
N GLU A 170 -22.75 -15.40 -23.56
CA GLU A 170 -22.54 -16.59 -22.73
C GLU A 170 -23.13 -16.46 -21.31
N SER A 171 -23.56 -15.28 -20.88
CA SER A 171 -24.05 -15.04 -19.51
C SER A 171 -25.55 -15.18 -19.41
N ASP A 172 -26.05 -15.83 -18.37
CA ASP A 172 -27.49 -15.82 -18.01
C ASP A 172 -27.92 -14.41 -17.52
N TRP A 173 -29.19 -14.04 -17.78
CA TRP A 173 -29.72 -12.72 -17.41
C TRP A 173 -29.64 -12.44 -15.91
N LEU A 174 -29.95 -13.43 -15.06
CA LEU A 174 -29.93 -13.26 -13.62
C LEU A 174 -28.51 -13.01 -13.10
N LEU A 175 -27.55 -13.78 -13.62
CA LEU A 175 -26.14 -13.59 -13.31
C LEU A 175 -25.64 -12.22 -13.79
N HIS A 176 -25.98 -11.84 -15.03
CA HIS A 176 -25.62 -10.55 -15.61
C HIS A 176 -26.13 -9.36 -14.79
N LEU A 177 -27.41 -9.38 -14.40
CA LEU A 177 -28.02 -8.34 -13.55
C LEU A 177 -27.36 -8.28 -12.17
N THR A 178 -27.05 -9.44 -11.57
CA THR A 178 -26.39 -9.51 -10.27
C THR A 178 -24.97 -8.92 -10.34
N LEU A 179 -24.19 -9.28 -11.35
CA LEU A 179 -22.82 -8.78 -11.56
C LEU A 179 -22.83 -7.28 -11.88
N THR A 180 -23.73 -6.83 -12.75
CA THR A 180 -23.88 -5.40 -13.07
C THR A 180 -24.31 -4.60 -11.84
N GLY A 181 -25.27 -5.11 -11.06
CA GLY A 181 -25.69 -4.48 -9.79
C GLY A 181 -24.52 -4.32 -8.81
N LYS A 182 -23.71 -5.36 -8.64
CA LYS A 182 -22.48 -5.28 -7.81
C LYS A 182 -21.46 -4.31 -8.37
N SER A 183 -21.26 -4.25 -9.68
CA SER A 183 -20.31 -3.34 -10.32
C SER A 183 -20.72 -1.87 -10.21
N VAL A 184 -22.02 -1.58 -10.14
CA VAL A 184 -22.57 -0.22 -10.03
C VAL A 184 -22.59 0.30 -8.60
N GLY A 185 -22.70 -0.58 -7.62
CA GLY A 185 -22.79 -0.19 -6.20
C GLY A 185 -21.60 0.65 -5.73
N ARG A 186 -20.39 0.26 -6.09
CA ARG A 186 -19.17 0.99 -5.72
C ARG A 186 -19.06 2.40 -6.33
N PRO A 187 -19.27 2.62 -7.63
CA PRO A 187 -19.29 3.96 -8.23
C PRO A 187 -20.37 4.86 -7.64
N ILE A 188 -21.57 4.35 -7.36
CA ILE A 188 -22.63 5.12 -6.70
C ILE A 188 -22.24 5.52 -5.27
N ALA A 189 -21.67 4.60 -4.50
CA ALA A 189 -21.16 4.91 -3.15
C ALA A 189 -20.08 6.00 -3.19
N LEU A 190 -19.16 5.94 -4.16
CA LEU A 190 -18.16 6.99 -4.36
C LEU A 190 -18.78 8.34 -4.76
N ALA A 191 -19.82 8.33 -5.58
CA ALA A 191 -20.57 9.54 -5.93
C ALA A 191 -21.26 10.17 -4.70
N LEU A 192 -21.86 9.35 -3.84
CA LEU A 192 -22.43 9.80 -2.56
C LEU A 192 -21.35 10.37 -1.63
N LEU A 193 -20.22 9.70 -1.48
CA LEU A 193 -19.10 10.19 -0.66
C LEU A 193 -18.53 11.50 -1.21
N THR A 194 -18.52 11.70 -2.54
CA THR A 194 -18.12 12.96 -3.16
C THR A 194 -19.01 14.11 -2.69
N LEU A 195 -20.32 13.90 -2.57
CA LEU A 195 -21.23 14.94 -2.04
C LEU A 195 -21.04 15.15 -0.54
N VAL A 196 -20.82 14.10 0.23
CA VAL A 196 -20.55 14.18 1.69
C VAL A 196 -19.29 14.98 1.99
N PHE A 197 -18.22 14.73 1.23
CA PHE A 197 -16.92 15.36 1.46
C PHE A 197 -16.69 16.63 0.65
N LEU A 198 -17.67 17.07 -0.14
CA LEU A 198 -17.53 18.18 -1.10
C LEU A 198 -16.86 19.43 -0.52
N PRO A 199 -17.24 19.99 0.67
CA PRO A 199 -16.59 21.18 1.21
C PRO A 199 -15.14 20.94 1.61
N TYR A 200 -14.84 19.78 2.18
CA TYR A 200 -13.48 19.44 2.60
C TYR A 200 -12.57 19.16 1.39
N ASP A 201 -13.06 18.41 0.41
CA ASP A 201 -12.37 18.16 -0.85
C ASP A 201 -12.09 19.44 -1.63
N ALA A 202 -13.05 20.36 -1.68
CA ALA A 202 -12.85 21.67 -2.28
C ALA A 202 -11.73 22.46 -1.58
N LEU A 203 -11.70 22.43 -0.24
CA LEU A 203 -10.65 23.09 0.53
C LEU A 203 -9.27 22.48 0.25
N ILE A 204 -9.15 21.17 0.25
CA ILE A 204 -7.90 20.46 -0.06
C ILE A 204 -7.38 20.87 -1.45
N CYS A 205 -8.27 20.88 -2.44
CA CYS A 205 -7.91 21.28 -3.80
C CYS A 205 -7.45 22.75 -3.85
N LEU A 206 -8.21 23.66 -3.26
CA LEU A 206 -7.87 25.09 -3.24
C LEU A 206 -6.57 25.35 -2.47
N ASP A 207 -6.38 24.76 -1.30
CA ASP A 207 -5.14 24.91 -0.52
C ASP A 207 -3.92 24.40 -1.31
N ALA A 208 -4.03 23.24 -1.98
CA ALA A 208 -2.96 22.69 -2.81
C ALA A 208 -2.62 23.61 -3.99
N ILE A 209 -3.64 24.14 -4.67
CA ILE A 209 -3.50 25.08 -5.80
C ILE A 209 -2.84 26.37 -5.35
N LEU A 210 -3.38 27.00 -4.30
CA LEU A 210 -2.87 28.27 -3.79
C LEU A 210 -1.44 28.16 -3.28
N ARG A 211 -1.14 27.11 -2.51
CA ARG A 211 0.24 26.86 -2.03
C ARG A 211 1.22 26.64 -3.18
N SER A 212 0.84 25.88 -4.19
CA SER A 212 1.70 25.71 -5.37
C SER A 212 1.89 27.03 -6.11
N GLY A 213 0.81 27.77 -6.36
CA GLY A 213 0.87 29.06 -7.02
C GLY A 213 1.77 30.07 -6.28
N VAL A 214 1.53 30.25 -4.97
CA VAL A 214 2.35 31.17 -4.14
C VAL A 214 3.81 30.74 -4.10
N ARG A 215 4.08 29.42 -3.96
CA ARG A 215 5.46 28.93 -3.94
C ARG A 215 6.17 29.07 -5.28
N MET A 216 5.48 28.87 -6.39
CA MET A 216 6.07 29.01 -7.72
C MET A 216 6.31 30.46 -8.11
N LEU A 217 5.34 31.34 -7.80
CA LEU A 217 5.38 32.73 -8.26
C LEU A 217 6.16 33.67 -7.33
N PHE A 218 6.08 33.47 -6.02
CA PHE A 218 6.60 34.41 -5.03
C PHE A 218 7.78 33.87 -4.23
N THR A 219 7.63 32.75 -3.51
CA THR A 219 8.61 32.35 -2.52
C THR A 219 9.73 31.49 -3.08
N ARG A 220 9.49 30.71 -4.12
CA ARG A 220 10.40 29.73 -4.76
C ARG A 220 11.08 28.78 -3.76
N ARG A 221 10.45 28.56 -2.59
CA ARG A 221 10.97 27.72 -1.51
C ARG A 221 10.00 26.61 -1.16
N GLY A 222 10.53 25.45 -0.76
CA GLY A 222 9.73 24.34 -0.27
C GLY A 222 8.83 23.69 -1.32
N LEU A 223 9.19 23.75 -2.61
CA LEU A 223 8.43 23.12 -3.71
C LEU A 223 8.43 21.60 -3.58
N LEU A 224 9.55 21.01 -3.18
CA LEU A 224 9.73 19.56 -2.99
C LEU A 224 9.47 19.10 -1.55
N LEU A 225 8.94 19.97 -0.67
CA LEU A 225 8.68 19.58 0.71
C LEU A 225 7.67 18.42 0.77
N TRP A 226 8.19 17.27 1.11
CA TRP A 226 7.45 16.08 1.44
C TRP A 226 7.30 15.98 2.96
N GLN A 227 6.08 16.01 3.47
CA GLN A 227 5.85 15.82 4.90
C GLN A 227 5.79 14.33 5.24
N LEU A 228 6.97 13.70 5.38
CA LEU A 228 7.08 12.31 5.86
C LEU A 228 6.57 12.17 7.32
N ARG A 229 6.63 13.25 8.11
CA ARG A 229 6.17 13.26 9.52
C ARG A 229 4.69 12.93 9.72
N SER A 230 3.87 13.11 8.69
CA SER A 230 2.45 12.75 8.78
C SER A 230 2.19 11.25 8.62
N TYR A 231 3.06 10.50 7.96
CA TYR A 231 2.92 9.05 7.75
C TYR A 231 3.09 8.25 9.04
N ALA A 232 4.13 8.53 9.82
CA ALA A 232 4.42 7.82 11.06
C ALA A 232 3.38 8.11 12.18
N ARG A 233 2.81 9.33 12.18
CA ARG A 233 1.80 9.72 13.18
C ARG A 233 0.39 9.24 12.82
N ARG A 234 0.10 8.95 11.56
CA ARG A 234 -1.24 8.57 11.08
C ARG A 234 -1.51 7.08 11.09
N ASN A 235 -0.50 6.23 11.25
CA ASN A 235 -0.67 4.81 11.54
C ASN A 235 -1.09 4.54 13.01
N ALA A 236 -0.95 5.53 13.89
CA ALA A 236 -1.60 5.50 15.19
C ALA A 236 -3.12 5.70 14.99
N ARG A 237 -3.93 4.86 15.61
CA ARG A 237 -5.40 4.87 15.60
C ARG A 237 -5.94 6.29 15.60
N SER A 238 -6.39 6.79 14.44
CA SER A 238 -6.99 8.12 14.34
C SER A 238 -8.35 8.10 15.03
N THR A 239 -8.48 8.95 16.04
CA THR A 239 -9.72 9.07 16.82
C THR A 239 -10.76 9.93 16.07
N LEU A 240 -12.01 9.83 16.47
CA LEU A 240 -13.07 10.68 15.93
C LEU A 240 -12.73 12.19 16.08
N SER A 241 -12.10 12.55 17.18
CA SER A 241 -11.68 13.94 17.43
C SER A 241 -10.63 14.43 16.45
N ASP A 242 -9.76 13.55 15.95
CA ASP A 242 -8.75 13.92 14.97
C ASP A 242 -9.40 14.23 13.61
N PHE A 243 -10.44 13.47 13.23
CA PHE A 243 -11.22 13.77 12.03
C PHE A 243 -11.97 15.10 12.13
N PHE A 244 -12.56 15.44 13.28
CA PHE A 244 -13.17 16.75 13.48
C PHE A 244 -12.16 17.89 13.41
N ARG A 245 -10.94 17.71 13.95
CA ARG A 245 -9.87 18.72 13.83
C ARG A 245 -9.36 18.87 12.41
N GLU A 246 -9.26 17.79 11.65
CA GLU A 246 -8.78 17.82 10.27
C GLU A 246 -9.83 18.37 9.31
N MET A 247 -11.09 17.96 9.47
CA MET A 247 -12.20 18.29 8.57
C MET A 247 -13.11 19.41 9.11
N TRP A 248 -12.65 20.19 10.09
CA TRP A 248 -13.46 21.21 10.81
C TRP A 248 -14.18 22.20 9.88
N ILE A 249 -13.63 22.45 8.69
CA ILE A 249 -14.17 23.43 7.74
C ILE A 249 -15.53 23.01 7.18
N ALA A 250 -15.78 21.71 6.97
CA ALA A 250 -17.04 21.24 6.42
C ALA A 250 -18.23 21.48 7.38
N PRO A 251 -18.14 21.11 8.69
CA PRO A 251 -19.14 21.50 9.68
C PRO A 251 -19.34 23.01 9.81
N VAL A 252 -18.26 23.80 9.77
CA VAL A 252 -18.35 25.26 9.88
C VAL A 252 -19.09 25.86 8.68
N ILE A 253 -18.76 25.45 7.46
CA ILE A 253 -19.48 25.87 6.26
C ILE A 253 -20.96 25.48 6.36
N ALA A 254 -21.26 24.25 6.81
CA ALA A 254 -22.63 23.78 6.96
C ALA A 254 -23.44 24.67 7.92
N VAL A 255 -22.87 24.99 9.09
CA VAL A 255 -23.53 25.84 10.10
C VAL A 255 -23.74 27.27 9.57
N LEU A 256 -22.69 27.87 8.98
CA LEU A 256 -22.80 29.26 8.44
C LEU A 256 -23.83 29.33 7.33
N LEU A 257 -23.85 28.39 6.40
CA LEU A 257 -24.84 28.32 5.35
C LEU A 257 -26.25 28.08 5.90
N ALA A 258 -26.42 27.23 6.91
CA ALA A 258 -27.69 27.00 7.56
C ALA A 258 -28.27 28.30 8.15
N LEU A 259 -27.42 29.10 8.83
CA LEU A 259 -27.85 30.40 9.38
C LEU A 259 -28.31 31.39 8.31
N VAL A 260 -27.52 31.47 7.21
CA VAL A 260 -27.87 32.38 6.11
C VAL A 260 -29.13 31.91 5.36
N LEU A 261 -29.23 30.61 5.05
CA LEU A 261 -30.37 30.04 4.33
C LEU A 261 -31.65 30.07 5.18
N TRP A 262 -31.53 29.92 6.50
CA TRP A 262 -32.67 30.07 7.40
C TRP A 262 -33.29 31.49 7.34
N GLN A 263 -32.44 32.52 7.18
CA GLN A 263 -32.91 33.90 7.01
C GLN A 263 -33.46 34.20 5.63
N SER A 264 -32.86 33.64 4.57
CA SER A 264 -33.17 33.98 3.18
C SER A 264 -34.10 33.00 2.45
N ARG A 265 -34.06 31.72 2.82
CA ARG A 265 -34.70 30.57 2.15
C ARG A 265 -35.34 29.59 3.12
N ALA A 266 -35.89 30.07 4.24
CA ALA A 266 -36.49 29.24 5.27
C ALA A 266 -37.59 28.29 4.74
N ALA A 267 -38.41 28.74 3.80
CA ALA A 267 -39.46 27.90 3.22
C ALA A 267 -38.95 26.66 2.47
N GLU A 268 -37.69 26.67 2.02
CA GLU A 268 -37.08 25.58 1.27
C GLU A 268 -36.15 24.70 2.16
N TRP A 269 -36.26 24.79 3.50
CA TRP A 269 -35.39 24.09 4.45
C TRP A 269 -35.35 22.58 4.20
N PHE A 270 -36.44 21.98 3.76
CA PHE A 270 -36.55 20.56 3.47
C PHE A 270 -35.54 20.08 2.40
N PHE A 271 -35.12 20.93 1.50
CA PHE A 271 -34.17 20.62 0.44
C PHE A 271 -32.72 20.86 0.87
N TRP A 272 -32.38 22.00 1.46
CA TRP A 272 -31.00 22.32 1.79
C TRP A 272 -30.52 21.68 3.11
N ALA A 273 -31.40 21.48 4.09
CA ALA A 273 -31.00 20.93 5.38
C ALA A 273 -30.38 19.51 5.32
N PRO A 274 -30.89 18.56 4.53
CA PRO A 274 -30.26 17.25 4.38
C PRO A 274 -28.83 17.33 3.85
N VAL A 275 -28.56 18.20 2.90
CA VAL A 275 -27.21 18.38 2.33
C VAL A 275 -26.26 18.98 3.37
N LEU A 276 -26.70 19.99 4.10
CA LEU A 276 -25.90 20.59 5.17
C LEU A 276 -25.67 19.60 6.33
N LEU A 277 -26.65 18.76 6.64
CA LEU A 277 -26.50 17.69 7.62
C LEU A 277 -25.41 16.70 7.19
N LEU A 278 -25.37 16.31 5.91
CA LEU A 278 -24.29 15.44 5.38
C LEU A 278 -22.92 16.10 5.57
N TRP A 279 -22.79 17.40 5.35
CA TRP A 279 -21.53 18.12 5.56
C TRP A 279 -21.16 18.24 7.04
N LEU A 280 -22.16 18.43 7.90
CA LEU A 280 -21.97 18.47 9.34
C LEU A 280 -21.43 17.14 9.90
N VAL A 281 -21.95 16.01 9.39
CA VAL A 281 -21.55 14.67 9.83
C VAL A 281 -20.38 14.08 9.04
N SER A 282 -19.86 14.79 8.03
CA SER A 282 -18.79 14.31 7.17
C SER A 282 -17.53 13.81 7.93
N PRO A 283 -17.08 14.43 9.07
CA PRO A 283 -15.96 13.88 9.84
C PRO A 283 -16.28 12.52 10.47
N VAL A 284 -17.54 12.29 10.86
CA VAL A 284 -17.98 11.00 11.39
C VAL A 284 -17.94 9.93 10.30
N VAL A 285 -18.44 10.27 9.10
CA VAL A 285 -18.39 9.37 7.94
C VAL A 285 -16.93 9.06 7.58
N GLY A 286 -16.07 10.07 7.53
CA GLY A 286 -14.63 9.91 7.26
C GLY A 286 -13.95 8.95 8.25
N TRP A 287 -14.22 9.12 9.54
CA TRP A 287 -13.73 8.24 10.59
C TRP A 287 -14.28 6.82 10.44
N TRP A 288 -15.58 6.67 10.18
CA TRP A 288 -16.23 5.37 10.05
C TRP A 288 -15.67 4.53 8.89
N ILE A 289 -15.50 5.13 7.69
CA ILE A 289 -14.93 4.42 6.52
C ILE A 289 -13.43 4.16 6.65
N SER A 290 -12.75 4.85 7.57
CA SER A 290 -11.32 4.70 7.84
C SER A 290 -11.01 3.66 8.92
N ARG A 291 -12.03 3.03 9.48
CA ARG A 291 -11.81 1.93 10.45
C ARG A 291 -11.18 0.75 9.74
N PRO A 292 -10.13 0.15 10.32
CA PRO A 292 -9.56 -1.05 9.75
C PRO A 292 -10.63 -2.14 9.71
N LEU A 293 -10.87 -2.68 8.53
CA LEU A 293 -11.60 -3.92 8.39
C LEU A 293 -10.66 -5.01 8.93
N LEU A 294 -10.81 -5.34 10.20
CA LEU A 294 -10.16 -6.54 10.72
C LEU A 294 -10.73 -7.70 9.92
N PRO A 295 -9.88 -8.48 9.23
CA PRO A 295 -10.37 -9.71 8.63
C PRO A 295 -11.05 -10.50 9.74
N PRO A 296 -12.20 -11.14 9.47
CA PRO A 296 -12.79 -12.04 10.44
C PRO A 296 -11.70 -13.01 10.87
N VAL A 297 -11.50 -13.15 12.18
CA VAL A 297 -10.63 -14.21 12.72
C VAL A 297 -11.10 -15.48 12.05
N ALA A 298 -10.23 -16.14 11.30
CA ALA A 298 -10.61 -17.35 10.60
C ALA A 298 -11.05 -18.37 11.65
N ASP A 299 -12.32 -18.75 11.60
CA ASP A 299 -12.86 -19.80 12.46
C ASP A 299 -12.37 -21.14 11.87
N LEU A 300 -11.13 -21.49 12.23
CA LEU A 300 -10.48 -22.70 11.75
C LEU A 300 -11.03 -23.89 12.53
N SER A 301 -11.46 -24.93 11.82
CA SER A 301 -11.79 -26.20 12.44
C SER A 301 -10.53 -26.81 13.11
N VAL A 302 -10.74 -27.70 14.07
CA VAL A 302 -9.64 -28.41 14.75
C VAL A 302 -8.73 -29.11 13.76
N GLU A 303 -9.29 -29.70 12.71
CA GLU A 303 -8.55 -30.35 11.63
C GLU A 303 -7.69 -29.36 10.81
N GLN A 304 -8.24 -28.18 10.50
CA GLN A 304 -7.50 -27.13 9.80
C GLN A 304 -6.35 -26.59 10.65
N GLN A 305 -6.58 -26.41 11.95
CA GLN A 305 -5.55 -26.00 12.89
C GLN A 305 -4.44 -27.06 12.99
N ALA A 306 -4.79 -28.34 13.13
CA ALA A 306 -3.84 -29.43 13.17
C ALA A 306 -3.02 -29.51 11.87
N PHE A 307 -3.66 -29.36 10.71
CA PHE A 307 -2.99 -29.35 9.42
C PHE A 307 -1.97 -28.19 9.31
N LEU A 308 -2.34 -26.98 9.72
CA LEU A 308 -1.46 -25.81 9.68
C LEU A 308 -0.26 -25.99 10.64
N ARG A 309 -0.49 -26.51 11.84
CA ARG A 309 0.56 -26.76 12.81
C ARG A 309 1.52 -27.86 12.33
N THR A 310 1.01 -28.97 11.80
CA THR A 310 1.81 -30.02 11.18
C THR A 310 2.65 -29.47 10.02
N SER A 311 2.06 -28.62 9.19
CA SER A 311 2.76 -27.97 8.08
C SER A 311 3.88 -27.04 8.57
N ALA A 312 3.62 -26.24 9.61
CA ALA A 312 4.61 -25.38 10.24
C ALA A 312 5.79 -26.20 10.80
N ARG A 313 5.48 -27.30 11.52
CA ARG A 313 6.51 -28.20 12.07
C ARG A 313 7.35 -28.85 11.00
N ARG A 314 6.76 -29.25 9.89
CA ARG A 314 7.48 -29.79 8.72
C ARG A 314 8.35 -28.74 8.05
N THR A 315 7.86 -27.51 7.94
CA THR A 315 8.62 -26.38 7.36
C THR A 315 9.85 -26.05 8.23
N TRP A 316 9.69 -26.04 9.55
CA TRP A 316 10.80 -25.85 10.48
C TRP A 316 11.91 -26.88 10.30
N ARG A 317 11.59 -28.11 9.89
CA ARG A 317 12.57 -29.17 9.66
C ARG A 317 13.69 -28.74 8.70
N PHE A 318 13.36 -27.94 7.66
CA PHE A 318 14.36 -27.44 6.71
C PHE A 318 15.47 -26.65 7.44
N PHE A 319 15.08 -25.72 8.29
CA PHE A 319 16.04 -24.90 9.04
C PHE A 319 16.79 -25.74 10.08
N ALA A 320 16.09 -26.57 10.82
CA ALA A 320 16.71 -27.46 11.83
C ALA A 320 17.74 -28.43 11.23
N GLU A 321 17.56 -28.88 9.99
CA GLU A 321 18.43 -29.85 9.32
C GLU A 321 19.59 -29.18 8.58
N PHE A 322 19.36 -28.03 7.94
CA PHE A 322 20.32 -27.42 7.04
C PHE A 322 21.00 -26.15 7.57
N VAL A 323 20.57 -25.58 8.68
CA VAL A 323 21.26 -24.45 9.33
C VAL A 323 22.11 -24.96 10.48
N GLY A 324 23.39 -25.12 10.24
CA GLY A 324 24.28 -25.72 11.20
C GLY A 324 25.76 -25.31 11.08
N PRO A 325 26.64 -25.86 11.90
CA PRO A 325 28.05 -25.47 11.93
C PRO A 325 28.79 -25.71 10.61
N GLN A 326 28.34 -26.67 9.79
CA GLN A 326 28.97 -26.97 8.50
C GLN A 326 28.83 -25.84 7.48
N ASP A 327 27.71 -25.10 7.56
CA ASP A 327 27.39 -23.96 6.72
C ASP A 327 27.46 -22.65 7.53
N ASN A 328 28.27 -22.59 8.58
CA ASN A 328 28.51 -21.43 9.43
C ASN A 328 27.21 -20.80 9.99
N TRP A 329 26.19 -21.60 10.27
CA TRP A 329 24.89 -21.17 10.77
C TRP A 329 24.13 -20.25 9.80
N LEU A 330 24.44 -20.36 8.49
CA LEU A 330 23.73 -19.68 7.42
C LEU A 330 22.79 -20.64 6.72
N PRO A 331 21.56 -20.22 6.36
CA PRO A 331 20.64 -21.08 5.62
C PRO A 331 21.12 -21.26 4.18
N PRO A 332 21.01 -22.47 3.62
CA PRO A 332 21.20 -22.65 2.19
C PRO A 332 20.05 -22.01 1.41
N ASP A 333 20.29 -21.75 0.12
CA ASP A 333 19.28 -21.18 -0.77
C ASP A 333 18.10 -22.15 -0.97
N ASN A 334 18.41 -23.42 -1.23
CA ASN A 334 17.41 -24.46 -1.41
C ASN A 334 18.03 -25.87 -1.20
N PHE A 335 17.11 -26.83 -1.08
CA PHE A 335 17.42 -28.26 -1.15
C PHE A 335 16.68 -28.87 -2.33
N GLN A 336 17.42 -29.41 -3.28
CA GLN A 336 16.88 -30.10 -4.45
C GLN A 336 16.88 -31.61 -4.20
N GLN A 337 15.71 -32.25 -4.21
CA GLN A 337 15.58 -33.67 -3.92
C GLN A 337 15.81 -34.57 -5.15
N HIS A 338 15.44 -34.09 -6.34
CA HIS A 338 15.55 -34.81 -7.60
C HIS A 338 16.40 -34.03 -8.61
N PRO A 339 17.17 -34.64 -9.52
CA PRO A 339 17.42 -36.10 -9.66
C PRO A 339 18.33 -36.69 -8.61
N GLN A 340 19.07 -35.87 -7.86
CA GLN A 340 19.90 -36.28 -6.72
C GLN A 340 19.77 -35.25 -5.61
N PRO A 341 19.79 -35.67 -4.34
CA PRO A 341 19.75 -34.76 -3.20
C PRO A 341 20.94 -33.80 -3.21
N VAL A 342 20.70 -32.52 -3.41
CA VAL A 342 21.72 -31.46 -3.43
C VAL A 342 21.27 -30.28 -2.59
N VAL A 343 22.13 -29.86 -1.67
CA VAL A 343 21.97 -28.62 -0.91
C VAL A 343 22.74 -27.51 -1.63
N ALA A 344 22.06 -26.43 -1.98
CA ALA A 344 22.68 -25.26 -2.58
C ALA A 344 23.40 -24.44 -1.50
N ALA A 345 24.70 -24.67 -1.32
CA ALA A 345 25.55 -24.07 -0.29
C ALA A 345 25.86 -22.58 -0.60
N ARG A 346 24.80 -21.79 -0.82
CA ARG A 346 24.83 -20.34 -1.00
C ARG A 346 23.65 -19.72 -0.26
N THR A 347 23.80 -18.46 0.14
CA THR A 347 22.78 -17.72 0.89
C THR A 347 22.70 -16.29 0.42
N SER A 348 21.57 -15.64 0.64
CA SER A 348 21.33 -14.20 0.39
C SER A 348 20.92 -13.49 1.69
N PRO A 349 20.97 -12.16 1.74
CA PRO A 349 20.44 -11.40 2.89
C PRO A 349 18.97 -11.73 3.19
N THR A 350 18.14 -11.95 2.16
CA THR A 350 16.75 -12.43 2.34
C THR A 350 16.70 -13.78 3.04
N ASN A 351 17.51 -14.75 2.60
CA ASN A 351 17.54 -16.09 3.20
C ASN A 351 17.96 -16.04 4.66
N ILE A 352 18.99 -15.25 4.98
CA ILE A 352 19.45 -15.04 6.37
C ILE A 352 18.31 -14.44 7.22
N GLY A 353 17.64 -13.40 6.71
CA GLY A 353 16.50 -12.81 7.39
C GLY A 353 15.37 -13.81 7.63
N MET A 354 15.06 -14.66 6.64
CA MET A 354 14.06 -15.73 6.77
C MET A 354 14.43 -16.78 7.81
N ALA A 355 15.71 -17.17 7.89
CA ALA A 355 16.17 -18.12 8.92
C ALA A 355 16.01 -17.54 10.33
N LEU A 356 16.39 -16.29 10.54
CA LEU A 356 16.20 -15.60 11.83
C LEU A 356 14.72 -15.52 12.24
N LEU A 357 13.82 -15.29 11.27
CA LEU A 357 12.37 -15.31 11.54
C LEU A 357 11.83 -16.73 11.73
N ALA A 358 12.41 -17.72 11.07
CA ALA A 358 12.06 -19.12 11.30
C ALA A 358 12.47 -19.58 12.71
N ASP A 359 13.63 -19.14 13.23
CA ASP A 359 14.05 -19.39 14.61
C ASP A 359 13.07 -18.76 15.61
N LEU A 360 12.67 -17.50 15.39
CA LEU A 360 11.65 -16.82 16.20
C LEU A 360 10.31 -17.56 16.16
N ALA A 361 9.84 -17.93 14.97
CA ALA A 361 8.60 -18.69 14.80
C ALA A 361 8.68 -20.08 15.47
N ALA A 362 9.82 -20.76 15.37
CA ALA A 362 10.02 -22.06 16.03
C ALA A 362 9.94 -21.96 17.55
N TYR A 363 10.44 -20.87 18.13
CA TYR A 363 10.24 -20.55 19.54
C TYR A 363 8.78 -20.28 19.87
N ASP A 364 8.09 -19.45 19.09
CA ASP A 364 6.68 -19.12 19.30
C ASP A 364 5.76 -20.34 19.19
N PHE A 365 6.07 -21.28 18.28
CA PHE A 365 5.35 -22.54 18.15
C PHE A 365 5.76 -23.61 19.20
N GLY A 366 6.82 -23.34 19.97
CA GLY A 366 7.33 -24.26 21.00
C GLY A 366 8.15 -25.43 20.45
N TYR A 367 8.72 -25.31 19.25
CA TYR A 367 9.59 -26.34 18.65
C TYR A 367 11.00 -26.31 19.22
N ILE A 368 11.45 -25.14 19.70
CA ILE A 368 12.74 -24.94 20.36
C ILE A 368 12.55 -24.14 21.66
N CYS A 369 13.45 -24.31 22.60
CA CYS A 369 13.44 -23.53 23.85
C CYS A 369 14.11 -22.16 23.65
N ALA A 370 13.90 -21.23 24.60
CA ALA A 370 14.48 -19.87 24.57
C ALA A 370 16.02 -19.90 24.48
N GLY A 371 16.68 -20.86 25.16
CA GLY A 371 18.12 -21.00 25.11
C GLY A 371 18.65 -21.41 23.74
N GLU A 372 17.97 -22.32 23.05
CA GLU A 372 18.31 -22.73 21.68
C GLU A 372 18.06 -21.61 20.68
N PHE A 373 16.92 -20.92 20.80
CA PHE A 373 16.60 -19.75 20.00
C PHE A 373 17.71 -18.68 20.08
N LEU A 374 18.09 -18.30 21.30
CA LEU A 374 19.13 -17.30 21.50
C LEU A 374 20.49 -17.75 20.93
N GLN A 375 20.84 -19.03 21.07
CA GLN A 375 22.08 -19.59 20.50
C GLN A 375 22.07 -19.54 18.97
N PHE A 376 20.97 -19.88 18.31
CA PHE A 376 20.88 -19.83 16.85
C PHE A 376 21.02 -18.40 16.35
N VAL A 377 20.28 -17.47 16.93
CA VAL A 377 20.37 -16.05 16.61
C VAL A 377 21.78 -15.51 16.81
N GLU A 378 22.42 -15.78 17.96
CA GLU A 378 23.77 -15.31 18.27
C GLU A 378 24.79 -15.82 17.24
N ARG A 379 24.73 -17.11 16.90
CA ARG A 379 25.67 -17.76 15.95
C ARG A 379 25.47 -17.20 14.53
N THR A 380 24.22 -17.02 14.10
CA THR A 380 23.92 -16.43 12.79
C THR A 380 24.42 -14.99 12.71
N LEU A 381 24.15 -14.16 13.72
CA LEU A 381 24.61 -12.76 13.78
C LEU A 381 26.16 -12.69 13.81
N ALA A 382 26.83 -13.55 14.61
CA ALA A 382 28.29 -13.61 14.65
C ALA A 382 28.91 -14.01 13.31
N THR A 383 28.23 -14.84 12.51
CA THR A 383 28.65 -15.14 11.15
C THR A 383 28.41 -13.95 10.20
N MET A 384 27.27 -13.26 10.32
CA MET A 384 26.98 -12.08 9.52
C MET A 384 28.03 -10.97 9.72
N GLU A 385 28.63 -10.85 10.90
CA GLU A 385 29.71 -9.89 11.16
C GLU A 385 30.98 -10.20 10.34
N LYS A 386 31.23 -11.46 10.01
CA LYS A 386 32.39 -11.92 9.24
C LYS A 386 32.22 -11.78 7.73
N LEU A 387 30.98 -11.60 7.25
CA LEU A 387 30.71 -11.47 5.83
C LEU A 387 31.28 -10.18 5.27
N GLU A 388 31.95 -10.27 4.12
CA GLU A 388 32.44 -9.11 3.39
C GLU A 388 31.29 -8.20 2.97
N ARG A 389 31.49 -6.87 3.07
CA ARG A 389 30.46 -5.86 2.77
C ARG A 389 30.98 -4.81 1.80
N TYR A 390 30.13 -4.33 0.93
CA TYR A 390 30.40 -3.19 0.09
C TYR A 390 29.76 -1.93 0.70
N ARG A 391 30.58 -0.99 1.19
CA ARG A 391 30.12 0.27 1.83
C ARG A 391 29.06 0.03 2.94
N GLY A 392 29.20 -1.04 3.70
CA GLY A 392 28.28 -1.41 4.77
C GLY A 392 27.10 -2.30 4.34
N HIS A 393 26.86 -2.47 3.04
CA HIS A 393 25.82 -3.35 2.52
C HIS A 393 26.34 -4.76 2.28
N PHE A 394 25.48 -5.75 2.50
CA PHE A 394 25.76 -7.12 2.13
C PHE A 394 25.68 -7.30 0.60
N TYR A 395 26.56 -8.16 0.06
CA TYR A 395 26.40 -8.65 -1.30
C TYR A 395 25.17 -9.57 -1.40
N ASN A 396 24.67 -9.76 -2.61
CA ASN A 396 23.45 -10.53 -2.79
C ASN A 396 23.63 -12.04 -2.52
N TRP A 397 24.81 -12.61 -2.85
CA TRP A 397 25.08 -14.02 -2.68
C TRP A 397 26.41 -14.28 -2.00
N TYR A 398 26.39 -15.21 -1.03
CA TYR A 398 27.58 -15.73 -0.37
C TYR A 398 27.59 -17.25 -0.42
N ASN A 399 28.78 -17.83 -0.49
CA ASN A 399 28.95 -19.25 -0.22
C ASN A 399 28.85 -19.48 1.30
N THR A 400 27.99 -20.40 1.74
CA THR A 400 27.73 -20.63 3.17
C THR A 400 28.93 -21.23 3.90
N ARG A 401 29.80 -21.95 3.20
CA ARG A 401 30.96 -22.66 3.78
C ARG A 401 32.20 -21.78 3.80
N THR A 402 32.46 -21.05 2.73
CA THR A 402 33.68 -20.22 2.61
C THR A 402 33.46 -18.77 3.05
N LEU A 403 32.21 -18.36 3.21
CA LEU A 403 31.77 -16.98 3.51
C LEU A 403 32.15 -15.94 2.45
N GLN A 404 32.63 -16.39 1.29
CA GLN A 404 33.02 -15.48 0.21
C GLN A 404 31.81 -15.06 -0.64
N PRO A 405 31.78 -13.79 -1.08
CA PRO A 405 30.76 -13.33 -2.03
C PRO A 405 30.89 -14.10 -3.37
N LEU A 406 29.74 -14.44 -3.95
CA LEU A 406 29.65 -15.12 -5.24
C LEU A 406 29.57 -14.11 -6.39
N HIS A 407 30.15 -14.49 -7.54
CA HIS A 407 30.06 -13.68 -8.75
C HIS A 407 28.75 -13.97 -9.55
N PRO A 408 28.17 -12.95 -10.22
CA PRO A 408 28.57 -11.54 -10.19
C PRO A 408 28.29 -10.88 -8.84
N GLN A 409 29.25 -10.09 -8.34
CA GLN A 409 29.08 -9.37 -7.08
C GLN A 409 28.19 -8.12 -7.31
N TYR A 410 27.08 -8.06 -6.58
CA TYR A 410 26.18 -6.90 -6.57
C TYR A 410 25.44 -6.78 -5.24
N VAL A 411 24.92 -5.61 -4.96
CA VAL A 411 24.06 -5.33 -3.79
C VAL A 411 22.63 -5.23 -4.27
N SER A 412 21.74 -6.04 -3.73
CA SER A 412 20.30 -5.98 -3.98
C SER A 412 19.63 -5.10 -2.93
N SER A 413 18.92 -4.06 -3.38
CA SER A 413 18.13 -3.22 -2.49
C SER A 413 16.93 -3.98 -1.89
N VAL A 414 16.38 -4.92 -2.63
CA VAL A 414 15.25 -5.77 -2.19
C VAL A 414 15.72 -6.70 -1.06
N ASP A 415 16.83 -7.41 -1.27
CA ASP A 415 17.36 -8.34 -0.26
C ASP A 415 17.84 -7.61 0.99
N SER A 416 18.47 -6.44 0.82
CA SER A 416 18.86 -5.58 1.95
C SER A 416 17.64 -5.09 2.74
N GLY A 417 16.55 -4.74 2.05
CA GLY A 417 15.29 -4.33 2.66
C GLY A 417 14.60 -5.46 3.41
N ASN A 418 14.58 -6.66 2.83
CA ASN A 418 14.02 -7.86 3.46
C ASN A 418 14.79 -8.23 4.74
N LEU A 419 16.13 -8.21 4.69
CA LEU A 419 16.94 -8.45 5.88
C LEU A 419 16.68 -7.39 6.97
N ALA A 420 16.63 -6.11 6.61
CA ALA A 420 16.35 -5.05 7.56
C ALA A 420 14.97 -5.21 8.22
N GLY A 421 13.94 -5.54 7.46
CA GLY A 421 12.61 -5.85 7.97
C GLY A 421 12.60 -7.05 8.92
N SER A 422 13.32 -8.12 8.56
CA SER A 422 13.48 -9.33 9.40
C SER A 422 14.19 -9.02 10.72
N LEU A 423 15.25 -8.21 10.70
CA LEU A 423 15.97 -7.81 11.91
C LEU A 423 15.11 -6.93 12.84
N LEU A 424 14.27 -6.04 12.29
CA LEU A 424 13.32 -5.25 13.09
C LEU A 424 12.26 -6.14 13.76
N THR A 425 11.76 -7.14 13.04
CA THR A 425 10.82 -8.13 13.59
C THR A 425 11.48 -8.99 14.68
N LEU A 426 12.69 -9.47 14.42
CA LEU A 426 13.48 -10.21 15.42
C LEU A 426 13.73 -9.38 16.68
N GLN A 427 14.08 -8.11 16.53
CA GLN A 427 14.26 -7.18 17.65
C GLN A 427 13.00 -7.08 18.51
N ALA A 428 11.83 -6.95 17.88
CA ALA A 428 10.54 -6.92 18.61
C ALA A 428 10.31 -8.23 19.36
N GLY A 429 10.52 -9.39 18.74
CA GLY A 429 10.40 -10.70 19.38
C GLY A 429 11.38 -10.91 20.55
N LEU A 430 12.63 -10.47 20.42
CA LEU A 430 13.62 -10.53 21.51
C LEU A 430 13.24 -9.62 22.71
N VAL A 431 12.61 -8.47 22.44
CA VAL A 431 12.09 -7.60 23.50
C VAL A 431 10.92 -8.26 24.23
N GLU A 432 10.02 -8.91 23.50
CA GLU A 432 8.88 -9.63 24.06
C GLU A 432 9.32 -10.85 24.90
N LEU A 433 10.37 -11.57 24.45
CA LEU A 433 10.93 -12.71 25.17
C LEU A 433 11.29 -12.41 26.63
N LYS A 434 11.71 -11.18 26.95
CA LYS A 434 12.04 -10.78 28.32
C LYS A 434 10.85 -10.84 29.29
N HIS A 435 9.63 -10.83 28.77
CA HIS A 435 8.40 -10.81 29.54
C HIS A 435 7.64 -12.13 29.51
N GLN A 436 8.15 -13.12 28.78
CA GLN A 436 7.53 -14.44 28.66
C GLN A 436 8.05 -15.42 29.73
N PRO A 437 7.21 -16.36 30.21
CA PRO A 437 7.64 -17.40 31.14
C PRO A 437 8.60 -18.37 30.43
N LEU A 438 9.60 -18.88 31.15
CA LEU A 438 10.58 -19.83 30.62
C LEU A 438 9.94 -21.14 30.15
N LEU A 439 8.90 -21.60 30.83
CA LEU A 439 8.08 -22.75 30.44
C LEU A 439 6.69 -22.21 30.08
N SER A 440 6.39 -22.24 28.80
CA SER A 440 5.12 -21.79 28.25
C SER A 440 4.26 -22.98 27.82
N ALA A 441 2.94 -22.78 27.77
CA ALA A 441 2.01 -23.79 27.24
C ALA A 441 2.33 -24.14 25.76
N GLN A 442 2.94 -23.22 25.03
CA GLN A 442 3.38 -23.43 23.65
C GLN A 442 4.41 -24.53 23.52
N ALA A 443 5.30 -24.71 24.50
CA ALA A 443 6.31 -25.79 24.47
C ALA A 443 5.65 -27.18 24.45
N PHE A 444 4.59 -27.39 25.23
CA PHE A 444 3.82 -28.64 25.22
C PHE A 444 3.09 -28.85 23.89
N GLN A 445 2.57 -27.78 23.31
CA GLN A 445 1.90 -27.81 22.03
C GLN A 445 2.86 -28.11 20.88
N GLY A 446 4.08 -27.57 20.93
CA GLY A 446 5.16 -27.87 19.97
C GLY A 446 5.62 -29.33 20.03
N LEU A 447 5.67 -29.91 21.23
CA LEU A 447 5.91 -31.35 21.42
C LEU A 447 4.78 -32.20 20.83
N GLN A 448 3.52 -31.81 21.01
CA GLN A 448 2.37 -32.48 20.43
C GLN A 448 2.42 -32.44 18.89
N ASP A 449 2.75 -31.30 18.28
CA ASP A 449 2.93 -31.17 16.83
C ASP A 449 4.03 -32.10 16.32
N THR A 450 5.12 -32.22 17.08
CA THR A 450 6.24 -33.11 16.74
C THR A 450 5.85 -34.59 16.81
N LEU A 451 5.08 -34.95 17.84
CA LEU A 451 4.50 -36.30 17.95
C LEU A 451 3.53 -36.62 16.84
N GLN A 452 2.71 -35.65 16.44
CA GLN A 452 1.78 -35.81 15.31
C GLN A 452 2.54 -36.10 14.01
N VAL A 453 3.59 -35.32 13.71
CA VAL A 453 4.44 -35.56 12.54
C VAL A 453 5.11 -36.92 12.61
N LEU A 454 5.59 -37.35 13.80
CA LEU A 454 6.18 -38.65 13.99
C LEU A 454 5.16 -39.79 13.72
N ALA A 455 3.96 -39.68 14.27
CA ALA A 455 2.88 -40.64 14.07
C ALA A 455 2.51 -40.82 12.59
N GLU A 456 2.47 -39.74 11.82
CA GLU A 456 2.21 -39.78 10.38
C GLU A 456 3.31 -40.45 9.55
N HIS A 457 4.51 -40.58 10.08
CA HIS A 457 5.67 -41.19 9.42
C HIS A 457 6.03 -42.56 9.94
N LEU A 458 5.23 -43.11 10.86
CA LEU A 458 5.42 -44.51 11.29
C LEU A 458 5.17 -45.43 10.08
N PRO A 459 6.00 -46.51 9.92
CA PRO A 459 5.80 -47.49 8.87
C PRO A 459 4.44 -48.20 9.04
N ALA A 460 3.89 -48.73 7.96
CA ALA A 460 2.57 -49.41 7.95
C ALA A 460 2.49 -50.62 8.93
N SER A 461 3.64 -51.12 9.40
CA SER A 461 3.74 -52.13 10.47
C SER A 461 4.84 -51.67 11.44
N PRO A 462 4.52 -50.73 12.35
CA PRO A 462 5.49 -50.28 13.35
C PRO A 462 5.77 -51.36 14.38
N ASP A 463 6.92 -51.28 15.04
CA ASP A 463 7.20 -52.05 16.24
C ASP A 463 6.09 -51.81 17.27
N PRO A 464 5.39 -52.85 17.77
CA PRO A 464 4.25 -52.70 18.71
C PRO A 464 4.61 -51.90 19.96
N ASP A 465 5.87 -51.96 20.43
CA ASP A 465 6.33 -51.16 21.56
C ASP A 465 6.46 -49.67 21.22
N LEU A 466 6.89 -49.33 20.02
CA LEU A 466 6.99 -47.96 19.54
C LEU A 466 5.60 -47.32 19.36
N GLU A 467 4.67 -48.05 18.76
CA GLU A 467 3.27 -47.61 18.58
C GLU A 467 2.60 -47.38 19.94
N LYS A 468 2.80 -48.26 20.89
CA LYS A 468 2.30 -48.13 22.25
C LYS A 468 2.89 -46.93 22.98
N GLN A 469 4.17 -46.67 22.84
CA GLN A 469 4.87 -45.54 23.47
C GLN A 469 4.39 -44.21 22.87
N VAL A 470 4.24 -44.09 21.53
CA VAL A 470 3.73 -42.90 20.86
C VAL A 470 2.26 -42.63 21.28
N GLY A 471 1.44 -43.68 21.34
CA GLY A 471 0.05 -43.56 21.80
C GLY A 471 -0.05 -43.12 23.28
N LEU A 472 0.81 -43.63 24.14
CA LEU A 472 0.86 -43.24 25.56
C LEU A 472 1.27 -41.77 25.73
N LEU A 473 2.29 -41.33 24.97
CA LEU A 473 2.70 -39.92 24.95
C LEU A 473 1.58 -39.02 24.44
N GLN A 474 0.89 -39.36 23.36
CA GLN A 474 -0.23 -38.60 22.87
C GLN A 474 -1.37 -38.45 23.89
N CYS A 475 -1.74 -39.54 24.57
CA CYS A 475 -2.72 -39.50 25.66
C CYS A 475 -2.28 -38.63 26.84
N THR A 476 -1.00 -38.71 27.24
CA THR A 476 -0.45 -37.92 28.35
C THR A 476 -0.49 -36.43 28.05
N PHE A 477 -0.11 -36.03 26.83
CA PHE A 477 -0.19 -34.62 26.40
C PHE A 477 -1.61 -34.12 26.30
N CYS A 478 -2.57 -34.94 25.86
CA CYS A 478 -3.99 -34.59 25.82
C CYS A 478 -4.55 -34.30 27.24
N LEU A 479 -4.15 -35.10 28.21
CA LEU A 479 -4.57 -34.91 29.61
C LEU A 479 -3.94 -33.67 30.26
N LEU A 480 -2.69 -33.35 29.95
CA LEU A 480 -2.02 -32.14 30.46
C LEU A 480 -2.58 -30.84 29.89
N TYR A 481 -3.23 -30.88 28.71
CA TYR A 481 -3.80 -29.70 28.09
C TYR A 481 -5.26 -29.44 28.47
N THR A 482 -5.98 -30.47 28.96
CA THR A 482 -7.40 -30.37 29.36
C THR A 482 -7.59 -30.13 30.86
N SER A 483 -6.52 -30.18 31.65
CA SER A 483 -6.49 -29.84 33.08
C SER A 483 -5.92 -28.45 33.33
#